data_46e3093e90567b2e4ddc9af3f2a6c701
#
_entry.id   46e3093e90567b2e4ddc9af3f2a6c701
#
_cell.length_a   1.000
_cell.length_b   1.000
_cell.length_c   1.000
_cell.angle_alpha   90.00
_cell.angle_beta   90.00
_cell.angle_gamma   90.00
#
_symmetry.space_group_name_H-M   'P 1'
#
loop_
_entity.id
_entity.type
_entity.pdbx_description
1 polymer ?
#
loop_
_entity_poly.entity_id
_entity_poly.type
_entity_poly.pdbx_seq_one_letter_code
_entity_poly.pdbx_strand_id
1 'polypeptide(L)'
;LIAPVLALTLVTPAAEAQPGVLVHPGMEIRQDRVRCTLGYVDPQTRVAFTAGHCRASGLVTDQSGHVIGTQGSFRDNTPDGTTIDTNHQITDWLVVHLASDVAVNNVLPGGRVLVTDPAVVPVVGMPVCHFGVVTGESCGTVQAVNNGWFTMANGVVSQKGDSGGPVYTPTPDGRTVLIGMF
;
A
#
# COMPACT_ATOMS: atom_id res chain seq x y z
N LEU A 1 19.61 -67.81 -23.50
CA LEU A 1 19.51 -66.39 -23.95
C LEU A 1 18.66 -65.63 -22.95
N ILE A 2 19.30 -64.79 -22.07
CA ILE A 2 18.62 -63.94 -21.09
C ILE A 2 18.68 -62.52 -21.66
N ALA A 3 17.53 -61.94 -21.97
CA ALA A 3 17.42 -60.54 -22.43
C ALA A 3 17.44 -59.59 -21.21
N PRO A 4 18.19 -58.48 -21.25
CA PRO A 4 18.14 -57.49 -20.18
C PRO A 4 16.86 -56.63 -20.26
N VAL A 5 16.15 -56.54 -19.15
CA VAL A 5 15.03 -55.60 -18.97
C VAL A 5 15.60 -54.23 -18.62
N LEU A 6 15.43 -53.27 -19.54
CA LEU A 6 15.79 -51.87 -19.33
C LEU A 6 14.71 -51.19 -18.50
N ALA A 7 15.00 -50.86 -17.25
CA ALA A 7 14.11 -50.09 -16.41
C ALA A 7 14.17 -48.59 -16.79
N LEU A 8 13.13 -48.07 -17.38
CA LEU A 8 12.96 -46.65 -17.68
C LEU A 8 12.59 -45.91 -16.38
N THR A 9 13.47 -45.17 -15.77
CA THR A 9 13.18 -44.27 -14.64
C THR A 9 12.50 -43.00 -15.17
N LEU A 10 11.21 -42.85 -14.89
CA LEU A 10 10.51 -41.57 -15.11
C LEU A 10 11.00 -40.54 -14.12
N VAL A 11 11.78 -39.59 -14.59
CA VAL A 11 12.12 -38.36 -13.83
C VAL A 11 10.92 -37.43 -13.94
N THR A 12 10.13 -37.33 -12.86
CA THR A 12 9.10 -36.29 -12.76
C THR A 12 9.81 -34.94 -12.58
N PRO A 13 9.51 -33.94 -13.44
CA PRO A 13 10.05 -32.60 -13.20
C PRO A 13 9.52 -32.09 -11.86
N ALA A 14 10.43 -31.58 -11.01
CA ALA A 14 10.03 -30.85 -9.81
C ALA A 14 9.21 -29.64 -10.27
N ALA A 15 7.99 -29.48 -9.73
CA ALA A 15 7.21 -28.28 -9.96
C ALA A 15 8.01 -27.08 -9.42
N GLU A 16 8.48 -26.21 -10.29
CA GLU A 16 9.05 -24.93 -9.88
C GLU A 16 7.95 -24.17 -9.15
N ALA A 17 8.19 -23.84 -7.88
CA ALA A 17 7.31 -22.97 -7.13
C ALA A 17 7.24 -21.63 -7.87
N GLN A 18 6.06 -21.22 -8.33
CA GLN A 18 5.86 -19.91 -8.90
C GLN A 18 6.27 -18.87 -7.84
N PRO A 19 7.01 -17.81 -8.23
CA PRO A 19 7.33 -16.75 -7.29
C PRO A 19 6.02 -16.21 -6.71
N GLY A 20 5.88 -16.28 -5.40
CA GLY A 20 4.69 -15.77 -4.71
C GLY A 20 4.53 -14.28 -4.94
N VAL A 21 3.31 -13.78 -4.89
CA VAL A 21 3.02 -12.34 -4.98
C VAL A 21 3.76 -11.61 -3.87
N LEU A 22 4.51 -10.55 -4.24
CA LEU A 22 5.14 -9.66 -3.26
C LEU A 22 4.19 -8.50 -2.97
N VAL A 23 3.78 -8.38 -1.71
CA VAL A 23 2.97 -7.26 -1.21
C VAL A 23 3.88 -6.19 -0.62
N HIS A 24 3.73 -4.97 -1.11
CA HIS A 24 4.57 -3.82 -0.72
C HIS A 24 3.78 -2.50 -0.78
N PRO A 25 4.20 -1.44 -0.06
CA PRO A 25 3.60 -0.11 -0.18
C PRO A 25 3.68 0.42 -1.61
N GLY A 26 2.65 1.12 -2.06
CA GLY A 26 2.58 1.68 -3.41
C GLY A 26 2.08 0.72 -4.48
N MET A 27 1.85 -0.56 -4.18
CA MET A 27 1.26 -1.49 -5.16
C MET A 27 -0.22 -1.22 -5.40
N GLU A 28 -0.71 -1.63 -6.57
CA GLU A 28 -2.14 -1.62 -6.86
C GLU A 28 -2.86 -2.70 -6.05
N ILE A 29 -3.97 -2.33 -5.45
CA ILE A 29 -4.91 -3.24 -4.83
C ILE A 29 -6.30 -3.07 -5.43
N ARG A 30 -7.05 -4.16 -5.44
CA ARG A 30 -8.44 -4.17 -5.90
C ARG A 30 -9.35 -4.86 -4.90
N GLN A 31 -10.52 -4.27 -4.74
CA GLN A 31 -11.65 -4.87 -4.03
C GLN A 31 -12.87 -4.70 -4.94
N ASP A 32 -13.38 -5.77 -5.49
CA ASP A 32 -14.40 -5.76 -6.54
C ASP A 32 -13.99 -4.85 -7.73
N ARG A 33 -14.67 -3.73 -7.92
CA ARG A 33 -14.38 -2.74 -8.96
C ARG A 33 -13.58 -1.53 -8.46
N VAL A 34 -13.30 -1.48 -7.17
CA VAL A 34 -12.55 -0.39 -6.57
C VAL A 34 -11.06 -0.66 -6.76
N ARG A 35 -10.35 0.29 -7.37
CA ARG A 35 -8.89 0.28 -7.53
C ARG A 35 -8.29 1.35 -6.63
N CYS A 36 -7.32 0.95 -5.84
CA CYS A 36 -6.60 1.82 -4.91
C CYS A 36 -5.12 1.46 -4.87
N THR A 37 -4.38 2.19 -4.06
CA THR A 37 -2.97 1.99 -3.76
C THR A 37 -2.81 1.49 -2.33
N LEU A 38 -1.91 0.56 -2.09
CA LEU A 38 -1.58 0.11 -0.74
C LEU A 38 -0.64 1.11 -0.07
N GLY A 39 -1.02 1.59 1.13
CA GLY A 39 -0.30 2.67 1.81
C GLY A 39 0.91 2.20 2.61
N TYR A 40 0.73 1.21 3.46
CA TYR A 40 1.78 0.69 4.33
C TYR A 40 1.65 -0.81 4.52
N VAL A 41 2.77 -1.47 4.70
CA VAL A 41 2.85 -2.90 5.03
C VAL A 41 3.71 -3.05 6.27
N ASP A 42 3.18 -3.73 7.28
CA ASP A 42 3.95 -4.20 8.42
C ASP A 42 4.30 -5.68 8.19
N PRO A 43 5.56 -5.99 7.86
CA PRO A 43 5.97 -7.36 7.59
C PRO A 43 5.93 -8.26 8.83
N GLN A 44 6.03 -7.68 10.03
CA GLN A 44 6.08 -8.47 11.28
C GLN A 44 4.70 -9.00 11.66
N THR A 45 3.69 -8.14 11.56
CA THR A 45 2.31 -8.50 11.89
C THR A 45 1.52 -9.02 10.69
N ARG A 46 2.07 -8.92 9.48
CA ARG A 46 1.42 -9.26 8.21
C ARG A 46 0.10 -8.50 8.04
N VAL A 47 0.14 -7.22 8.38
CA VAL A 47 -0.96 -6.28 8.23
C VAL A 47 -0.55 -5.17 7.27
N ALA A 48 -1.48 -4.79 6.41
CA ALA A 48 -1.29 -3.63 5.54
C ALA A 48 -2.43 -2.62 5.74
N PHE A 49 -2.20 -1.40 5.26
CA PHE A 49 -3.12 -0.29 5.39
C PHE A 49 -3.35 0.41 4.06
N THR A 50 -4.58 0.85 3.85
CA THR A 50 -5.01 1.70 2.73
C THR A 50 -6.13 2.62 3.20
N ALA A 51 -6.67 3.47 2.33
CA ALA A 51 -7.79 4.35 2.70
C ALA A 51 -9.09 3.55 2.96
N GLY A 52 -9.89 4.03 3.88
CA GLY A 52 -11.16 3.41 4.27
C GLY A 52 -12.20 3.46 3.16
N HIS A 53 -12.21 4.54 2.36
CA HIS A 53 -13.10 4.66 1.21
C HIS A 53 -12.75 3.68 0.06
N CYS A 54 -11.57 3.01 0.14
CA CYS A 54 -11.19 1.95 -0.80
C CYS A 54 -11.90 0.62 -0.54
N ARG A 55 -12.64 0.51 0.58
CA ARG A 55 -13.35 -0.72 0.93
C ARG A 55 -14.41 -1.10 -0.10
N ALA A 56 -14.55 -2.40 -0.29
CA ALA A 56 -15.67 -3.00 -0.98
C ALA A 56 -16.04 -4.32 -0.30
N SER A 57 -16.83 -5.16 -0.91
CA SER A 57 -17.09 -6.52 -0.40
C SER A 57 -16.00 -7.48 -0.88
N GLY A 58 -15.70 -8.51 -0.10
CA GLY A 58 -14.90 -9.64 -0.51
C GLY A 58 -13.41 -9.55 -0.19
N LEU A 59 -12.62 -10.14 -1.07
CA LEU A 59 -11.19 -10.32 -0.92
C LEU A 59 -10.43 -9.12 -1.48
N VAL A 60 -9.26 -8.87 -0.92
CA VAL A 60 -8.30 -7.89 -1.49
C VAL A 60 -7.38 -8.62 -2.44
N THR A 61 -7.27 -8.13 -3.67
CA THR A 61 -6.43 -8.72 -4.71
C THR A 61 -5.40 -7.72 -5.23
N ASP A 62 -4.35 -8.23 -5.88
CA ASP A 62 -3.45 -7.43 -6.69
C ASP A 62 -4.08 -7.06 -8.05
N GLN A 63 -3.34 -6.37 -8.90
CA GLN A 63 -3.77 -5.98 -10.24
C GLN A 63 -4.08 -7.19 -11.17
N SER A 64 -3.49 -8.35 -10.89
CA SER A 64 -3.65 -9.58 -11.68
C SER A 64 -4.79 -10.45 -11.17
N GLY A 65 -5.44 -10.07 -10.06
CA GLY A 65 -6.53 -10.81 -9.43
C GLY A 65 -6.06 -11.87 -8.42
N HIS A 66 -4.77 -11.95 -8.08
CA HIS A 66 -4.31 -12.83 -7.02
C HIS A 66 -4.77 -12.29 -5.66
N VAL A 67 -5.32 -13.14 -4.83
CA VAL A 67 -5.73 -12.79 -3.48
C VAL A 67 -4.50 -12.52 -2.63
N ILE A 68 -4.39 -11.29 -2.11
CA ILE A 68 -3.29 -10.88 -1.23
C ILE A 68 -3.72 -10.80 0.24
N GLY A 69 -5.02 -10.83 0.50
CA GLY A 69 -5.52 -10.77 1.86
C GLY A 69 -7.02 -10.55 1.97
N THR A 70 -7.45 -10.25 3.18
CA THR A 70 -8.85 -9.99 3.51
C THR A 70 -8.99 -8.63 4.20
N GLN A 71 -10.11 -7.97 3.93
CA GLN A 71 -10.47 -6.72 4.61
C GLN A 71 -10.67 -6.97 6.11
N GLY A 72 -10.04 -6.14 6.92
CA GLY A 72 -10.22 -6.06 8.37
C GLY A 72 -11.10 -4.89 8.80
N SER A 73 -10.77 -4.29 9.94
CA SER A 73 -11.44 -3.09 10.43
C SER A 73 -11.14 -1.87 9.57
N PHE A 74 -12.06 -0.91 9.57
CA PHE A 74 -11.91 0.33 8.82
C PHE A 74 -12.61 1.51 9.51
N ARG A 75 -12.26 2.71 9.06
CA ARG A 75 -12.99 3.96 9.28
C ARG A 75 -13.02 4.73 7.97
N ASP A 76 -14.14 5.40 7.74
CA ASP A 76 -14.30 6.32 6.62
C ASP A 76 -15.42 7.29 7.01
N ASN A 77 -15.05 8.51 7.36
CA ASN A 77 -15.98 9.60 7.63
C ASN A 77 -15.66 10.82 6.75
N THR A 78 -15.00 10.58 5.62
CA THR A 78 -14.71 11.64 4.65
C THR A 78 -16.02 12.25 4.18
N PRO A 79 -16.19 13.58 4.31
CA PRO A 79 -17.41 14.24 3.85
C PRO A 79 -17.56 14.17 2.33
N ASP A 80 -18.79 14.01 1.87
CA ASP A 80 -19.12 14.22 0.46
C ASP A 80 -19.03 15.71 0.12
N GLY A 81 -18.44 16.01 -1.04
CA GLY A 81 -18.38 17.38 -1.56
C GLY A 81 -16.96 17.92 -1.73
N THR A 82 -16.87 19.16 -2.20
CA THR A 82 -15.60 19.81 -2.58
C THR A 82 -15.02 20.72 -1.50
N THR A 83 -15.79 21.01 -0.45
CA THR A 83 -15.36 21.89 0.65
C THR A 83 -15.46 21.13 1.96
N ILE A 84 -14.33 20.99 2.63
CA ILE A 84 -14.24 20.32 3.93
C ILE A 84 -13.98 21.40 4.99
N ASP A 85 -14.80 21.42 6.05
CA ASP A 85 -14.53 22.24 7.22
C ASP A 85 -13.22 21.80 7.87
N THR A 86 -12.29 22.73 8.07
CA THR A 86 -10.97 22.47 8.65
C THR A 86 -11.03 21.94 10.08
N ASN A 87 -12.13 22.17 10.80
CA ASN A 87 -12.38 21.62 12.14
C ASN A 87 -12.95 20.20 12.09
N HIS A 88 -13.42 19.74 10.92
CA HIS A 88 -13.93 18.39 10.77
C HIS A 88 -12.79 17.39 10.92
N GLN A 89 -12.95 16.45 11.87
CA GLN A 89 -11.99 15.36 12.03
C GLN A 89 -12.21 14.32 10.94
N ILE A 90 -11.20 14.11 10.09
CA ILE A 90 -11.22 13.05 9.09
C ILE A 90 -10.45 11.84 9.61
N THR A 91 -11.08 10.68 9.45
CA THR A 91 -10.49 9.37 9.72
C THR A 91 -10.85 8.47 8.55
N ASP A 92 -9.86 8.10 7.77
CA ASP A 92 -10.04 7.33 6.53
C ASP A 92 -8.93 6.27 6.42
N TRP A 93 -9.21 5.05 6.89
CA TRP A 93 -8.26 3.94 6.86
C TRP A 93 -8.98 2.59 6.81
N LEU A 94 -8.31 1.64 6.22
CA LEU A 94 -8.70 0.24 6.12
C LEU A 94 -7.49 -0.66 6.42
N VAL A 95 -7.71 -1.63 7.29
CA VAL A 95 -6.75 -2.70 7.58
C VAL A 95 -6.95 -3.85 6.59
N VAL A 96 -5.83 -4.39 6.08
CA VAL A 96 -5.82 -5.61 5.27
C VAL A 96 -5.00 -6.66 6.00
N HIS A 97 -5.63 -7.79 6.34
CA HIS A 97 -4.93 -8.96 6.86
C HIS A 97 -4.36 -9.75 5.70
N LEU A 98 -3.04 -9.79 5.59
CA LEU A 98 -2.34 -10.40 4.46
C LEU A 98 -2.37 -11.92 4.53
N ALA A 99 -2.58 -12.56 3.38
CA ALA A 99 -2.57 -14.00 3.23
C ALA A 99 -1.20 -14.59 3.58
N SER A 100 -1.17 -15.81 4.12
CA SER A 100 0.05 -16.44 4.60
C SER A 100 1.04 -16.82 3.48
N ASP A 101 0.55 -16.98 2.27
CA ASP A 101 1.29 -17.43 1.09
C ASP A 101 1.87 -16.30 0.23
N VAL A 102 1.63 -15.03 0.60
CA VAL A 102 2.25 -13.90 -0.08
C VAL A 102 3.57 -13.50 0.60
N ALA A 103 4.57 -13.08 -0.16
CA ALA A 103 5.74 -12.40 0.36
C ALA A 103 5.38 -10.96 0.74
N VAL A 104 6.04 -10.39 1.76
CA VAL A 104 5.74 -9.04 2.23
C VAL A 104 7.02 -8.27 2.52
N ASN A 105 7.02 -6.97 2.21
CA ASN A 105 8.03 -6.03 2.65
C ASN A 105 7.42 -4.63 2.82
N ASN A 106 8.20 -3.70 3.35
CA ASN A 106 7.85 -2.29 3.50
C ASN A 106 8.71 -1.37 2.60
N VAL A 107 9.04 -1.86 1.41
CA VAL A 107 9.88 -1.16 0.44
C VAL A 107 9.00 -0.52 -0.64
N LEU A 108 9.13 0.80 -0.80
CA LEU A 108 8.49 1.56 -1.88
C LEU A 108 9.06 1.18 -3.25
N PRO A 109 8.29 1.33 -4.33
CA PRO A 109 8.86 1.37 -5.66
C PRO A 109 10.02 2.36 -5.72
N GLY A 110 11.17 1.94 -6.26
CA GLY A 110 12.41 2.72 -6.20
C GLY A 110 13.36 2.33 -5.05
N GLY A 111 12.98 1.37 -4.18
CA GLY A 111 13.90 0.69 -3.26
C GLY A 111 14.04 1.35 -1.88
N ARG A 112 13.28 2.41 -1.57
CA ARG A 112 13.34 3.05 -0.24
C ARG A 112 12.48 2.30 0.76
N VAL A 113 13.05 2.00 1.92
CA VAL A 113 12.32 1.41 3.05
C VAL A 113 11.43 2.46 3.69
N LEU A 114 10.13 2.17 3.75
CA LEU A 114 9.16 3.03 4.41
C LEU A 114 9.03 2.60 5.88
N VAL A 115 9.35 3.51 6.79
CA VAL A 115 9.29 3.25 8.24
C VAL A 115 8.22 4.12 8.90
N THR A 116 7.80 3.75 10.09
CA THR A 116 6.93 4.55 10.96
C THR A 116 7.77 5.17 12.08
N ASP A 117 7.48 6.43 12.42
CA ASP A 117 8.07 7.13 13.56
C ASP A 117 7.03 8.08 14.13
N PRO A 118 6.43 7.78 15.28
CA PRO A 118 5.37 8.59 15.86
C PRO A 118 5.83 10.00 16.31
N ALA A 119 7.13 10.24 16.38
CA ALA A 119 7.68 11.56 16.66
C ALA A 119 7.68 12.48 15.41
N VAL A 120 7.56 11.92 14.21
CA VAL A 120 7.51 12.66 12.95
C VAL A 120 6.06 12.92 12.59
N VAL A 121 5.61 14.13 12.81
CA VAL A 121 4.23 14.56 12.51
C VAL A 121 4.22 15.61 11.41
N PRO A 122 3.15 15.70 10.59
CA PRO A 122 3.04 16.71 9.56
C PRO A 122 3.09 18.12 10.14
N VAL A 123 3.92 18.99 9.56
CA VAL A 123 3.94 20.43 9.87
C VAL A 123 3.97 21.22 8.57
N VAL A 124 3.37 22.41 8.56
CA VAL A 124 3.31 23.29 7.38
C VAL A 124 4.72 23.57 6.87
N GLY A 125 4.91 23.44 5.55
CA GLY A 125 6.20 23.60 4.89
C GLY A 125 7.09 22.36 4.89
N MET A 126 6.73 21.27 5.59
CA MET A 126 7.48 20.01 5.57
C MET A 126 7.54 19.46 4.14
N PRO A 127 8.71 19.07 3.62
CA PRO A 127 8.82 18.34 2.38
C PRO A 127 8.04 17.02 2.49
N VAL A 128 7.26 16.70 1.47
CA VAL A 128 6.41 15.52 1.46
C VAL A 128 6.33 14.93 0.06
N CYS A 129 6.34 13.62 -0.01
CA CYS A 129 6.06 12.87 -1.23
C CYS A 129 4.88 11.95 -0.99
N HIS A 130 4.17 11.63 -2.06
CA HIS A 130 3.24 10.52 -2.06
C HIS A 130 3.53 9.59 -3.24
N PHE A 131 3.14 8.35 -3.12
CA PHE A 131 3.20 7.38 -4.20
C PHE A 131 1.81 6.84 -4.49
N GLY A 132 1.34 7.09 -5.71
CA GLY A 132 0.09 6.54 -6.22
C GLY A 132 0.34 5.57 -7.37
N VAL A 133 -0.43 4.50 -7.45
CA VAL A 133 -0.26 3.49 -8.50
C VAL A 133 -0.51 4.03 -9.91
N VAL A 134 -1.25 5.14 -10.04
CA VAL A 134 -1.58 5.77 -11.32
C VAL A 134 -0.58 6.86 -11.67
N THR A 135 -0.26 7.75 -10.72
CA THR A 135 0.62 8.91 -10.98
C THR A 135 2.08 8.67 -10.64
N GLY A 136 2.40 7.56 -9.96
CA GLY A 136 3.74 7.31 -9.44
C GLY A 136 4.09 8.22 -8.26
N GLU A 137 5.37 8.48 -8.07
CA GLU A 137 5.85 9.39 -7.03
C GLU A 137 5.71 10.85 -7.47
N SER A 138 5.15 11.68 -6.59
CA SER A 138 5.20 13.13 -6.72
C SER A 138 5.45 13.76 -5.36
N CYS A 139 6.19 14.87 -5.34
CA CYS A 139 6.63 15.52 -4.13
C CYS A 139 6.25 17.01 -4.13
N GLY A 140 6.11 17.55 -2.94
CA GLY A 140 5.78 18.94 -2.69
C GLY A 140 6.00 19.30 -1.23
N THR A 141 5.08 20.06 -0.65
CA THR A 141 5.12 20.47 0.75
C THR A 141 3.76 20.31 1.42
N VAL A 142 3.76 20.10 2.72
CA VAL A 142 2.54 20.19 3.54
C VAL A 142 2.07 21.64 3.51
N GLN A 143 0.82 21.86 3.06
CA GLN A 143 0.23 23.20 2.92
C GLN A 143 -0.53 23.62 4.17
N ALA A 144 -1.35 22.73 4.73
CA ALA A 144 -2.11 22.96 5.94
C ALA A 144 -2.24 21.69 6.75
N VAL A 145 -2.27 21.80 8.06
CA VAL A 145 -2.52 20.70 8.99
C VAL A 145 -3.81 21.00 9.73
N ASN A 146 -4.73 20.05 9.70
CA ASN A 146 -6.07 20.17 10.25
C ASN A 146 -6.31 19.05 11.29
N ASN A 147 -7.57 18.82 11.63
CA ASN A 147 -7.95 17.83 12.62
C ASN A 147 -7.91 16.40 12.03
N GLY A 148 -6.75 15.73 12.17
CA GLY A 148 -6.53 14.35 11.70
C GLY A 148 -6.20 14.23 10.22
N TRP A 149 -6.05 15.34 9.49
CA TRP A 149 -5.69 15.37 8.09
C TRP A 149 -4.85 16.59 7.72
N PHE A 150 -4.21 16.54 6.57
CA PHE A 150 -3.42 17.66 6.05
C PHE A 150 -3.56 17.75 4.53
N THR A 151 -3.27 18.93 3.98
CA THR A 151 -3.21 19.15 2.53
C THR A 151 -1.78 19.28 2.06
N MET A 152 -1.57 18.92 0.80
CA MET A 152 -0.27 19.00 0.13
C MET A 152 -0.37 19.92 -1.08
N ALA A 153 0.73 20.60 -1.40
CA ALA A 153 0.83 21.53 -2.53
C ALA A 153 2.22 21.49 -3.18
N ASN A 154 2.42 22.35 -4.19
CA ASN A 154 3.73 22.63 -4.81
C ASN A 154 4.37 21.42 -5.51
N GLY A 155 3.59 20.66 -6.28
CA GLY A 155 4.11 19.59 -7.12
C GLY A 155 3.48 18.23 -6.90
N VAL A 156 2.72 18.05 -5.83
CA VAL A 156 1.95 16.81 -5.62
C VAL A 156 0.84 16.71 -6.66
N VAL A 157 0.78 15.58 -7.35
CA VAL A 157 -0.25 15.25 -8.32
C VAL A 157 -0.97 13.97 -7.91
N SER A 158 -2.25 13.87 -8.24
CA SER A 158 -3.05 12.68 -7.93
C SER A 158 -4.10 12.40 -8.97
N GLN A 159 -4.48 11.14 -9.09
CA GLN A 159 -5.58 10.67 -9.92
C GLN A 159 -6.36 9.58 -9.20
N LYS A 160 -7.57 9.30 -9.71
CA LYS A 160 -8.39 8.20 -9.21
C LYS A 160 -7.63 6.87 -9.32
N GLY A 161 -7.46 6.19 -8.19
CA GLY A 161 -6.67 4.99 -8.04
C GLY A 161 -5.43 5.19 -7.16
N ASP A 162 -4.97 6.44 -6.94
CA ASP A 162 -3.88 6.75 -6.03
C ASP A 162 -4.31 6.74 -4.55
N SER A 163 -5.62 6.74 -4.31
CA SER A 163 -6.23 6.64 -2.97
C SER A 163 -5.62 5.52 -2.14
N GLY A 164 -5.33 5.82 -0.89
CA GLY A 164 -4.70 4.89 0.06
C GLY A 164 -3.19 4.81 -0.06
N GLY A 165 -2.59 5.41 -1.09
CA GLY A 165 -1.14 5.42 -1.28
C GLY A 165 -0.38 6.08 -0.13
N PRO A 166 0.87 5.69 0.13
CA PRO A 166 1.66 6.24 1.22
C PRO A 166 1.99 7.71 0.98
N VAL A 167 1.89 8.49 2.04
CA VAL A 167 2.40 9.86 2.14
C VAL A 167 3.55 9.86 3.14
N TYR A 168 4.71 10.34 2.73
CA TYR A 168 5.94 10.20 3.49
C TYR A 168 6.86 11.40 3.36
N THR A 169 7.75 11.57 4.34
CA THR A 169 8.77 12.61 4.33
C THR A 169 10.17 12.01 4.40
N PRO A 170 11.14 12.53 3.64
CA PRO A 170 12.54 12.24 3.89
C PRO A 170 13.01 12.96 5.16
N THR A 171 13.75 12.28 6.01
CA THR A 171 14.33 12.86 7.22
C THR A 171 15.82 13.15 7.04
N PRO A 172 16.41 14.08 7.83
CA PRO A 172 17.83 14.42 7.72
C PRO A 172 18.80 13.26 7.93
N ASP A 173 18.39 12.24 8.66
CA ASP A 173 19.13 11.00 8.88
C ASP A 173 18.99 9.96 7.75
N GLY A 174 18.30 10.33 6.66
CA GLY A 174 18.16 9.52 5.46
C GLY A 174 17.03 8.48 5.49
N ARG A 175 16.18 8.48 6.53
CA ARG A 175 14.98 7.63 6.57
C ARG A 175 13.87 8.18 5.69
N THR A 176 12.98 7.32 5.25
CA THR A 176 11.71 7.67 4.61
C THR A 176 10.58 7.31 5.57
N VAL A 177 9.97 8.33 6.19
CA VAL A 177 9.01 8.15 7.27
C VAL A 177 7.59 8.37 6.78
N LEU A 178 6.72 7.38 7.00
CA LEU A 178 5.28 7.50 6.74
C LEU A 178 4.67 8.55 7.66
N ILE A 179 3.94 9.51 7.09
CA ILE A 179 3.21 10.55 7.83
C ILE A 179 1.72 10.57 7.53
N GLY A 180 1.24 9.75 6.59
CA GLY A 180 -0.16 9.65 6.25
C GLY A 180 -0.44 8.68 5.10
N MET A 181 -1.71 8.61 4.73
CA MET A 181 -2.18 7.93 3.52
C MET A 181 -3.03 8.91 2.72
N PHE A 182 -2.97 8.77 1.40
CA PHE A 182 -3.67 9.65 0.45
C PHE A 182 -5.10 9.20 0.20
#